data_79432f72092128c6cd16e5b834e40cfe
#
_entry.id   79432f72092128c6cd16e5b834e40cfe
#
_cell.length_a   1.000
_cell.length_b   1.000
_cell.length_c   1.000
_cell.angle_alpha   90.00
_cell.angle_beta   90.00
_cell.angle_gamma   90.00
#
_symmetry.space_group_name_H-M   'P 1'
#
loop_
_entity.id
_entity.type
_entity.pdbx_description
1 polymer ?
#
loop_
_entity_poly.entity_id
_entity_poly.type
_entity_poly.pdbx_seq_one_letter_code
_entity_poly.pdbx_strand_id
1 'polypeptide(L)'
;MTATPLWKRLLILAICLWGIAAAVPNLFYGRVERHNDAEAAVEAAGGVATPDQTTAKALWPDWVPSALMNLGLDLRGGAHLLAEVHVEDVYKARIDALWPEVRDKLRDLRAEVGNVRRQPSPDGVLRVSVSNVAGMPAALTAISALATPVVSLTGVGQNDIEVTQDGDAIVVQLSDAEKTATDGRTLQQSLEIIRRRVDEVGTREPTIQRQGTNRVLIQVPGIGSAAELKQLIGTTAKLTFNAVVSRTTDAGAEAGPRNLLLPSMDEPGVFYIVEETPVVSGDELTNAQPAFDQNNSPAVEFQFDSAGARKFGDYTAENIGKPFAIVLDDEVISAPTIQSHIPGGRGIITGSFSVEESTNLAVLLRAGALPAEMTFLEERTIGPELGQDSIDAGKTAALVGMVAVVFYMIACYGWFGMMANIALTVNILLLIALLSTIGATLTLPGIAGIVLTMGMAVDANVLIYERIREELRDGRPPGRAVDLGFERALSAITDSNVTAIITSVIMFAIGSGPVRGFAVTLGIGILTSLFTSVYVTRFIIEMWMAIRHPKTIQV
;
A
#
# COMPACT_ATOMS: atom_id res chain seq x y z
N MET A 1 16.13 -49.39 14.23
CA MET A 1 15.32 -48.20 13.88
C MET A 1 14.36 -47.91 15.01
N THR A 2 14.52 -46.82 15.67
CA THR A 2 13.47 -46.27 16.52
C THR A 2 12.42 -45.66 15.56
N ALA A 3 11.34 -46.42 15.35
CA ALA A 3 10.27 -45.95 14.47
C ALA A 3 9.76 -44.57 14.97
N THR A 4 9.65 -43.61 14.09
CA THR A 4 9.05 -42.31 14.43
C THR A 4 7.69 -42.51 15.11
N PRO A 5 7.41 -41.83 16.26
CA PRO A 5 6.14 -41.99 16.98
C PRO A 5 4.94 -41.69 16.08
N LEU A 6 3.84 -42.39 16.26
CA LEU A 6 2.62 -42.29 15.43
C LEU A 6 2.11 -40.83 15.29
N TRP A 7 2.15 -40.05 16.36
CA TRP A 7 1.72 -38.66 16.32
C TRP A 7 2.57 -37.77 15.38
N LYS A 8 3.91 -38.02 15.31
CA LYS A 8 4.78 -37.30 14.36
C LYS A 8 4.47 -37.70 12.92
N ARG A 9 4.20 -38.97 12.65
CA ARG A 9 3.81 -39.46 11.31
C ARG A 9 2.50 -38.82 10.87
N LEU A 10 1.49 -38.78 11.76
CA LEU A 10 0.21 -38.12 11.49
C LEU A 10 0.38 -36.63 11.26
N LEU A 11 1.24 -35.95 12.02
CA LEU A 11 1.53 -34.54 11.84
C LEU A 11 2.18 -34.25 10.47
N ILE A 12 3.19 -35.04 10.07
CA ILE A 12 3.84 -34.90 8.75
C ILE A 12 2.82 -35.10 7.63
N LEU A 13 1.97 -36.14 7.72
CA LEU A 13 0.92 -36.39 6.73
C LEU A 13 -0.10 -35.23 6.69
N ALA A 14 -0.52 -34.72 7.84
CA ALA A 14 -1.46 -33.59 7.91
C ALA A 14 -0.89 -32.32 7.25
N ILE A 15 0.40 -32.00 7.49
CA ILE A 15 1.08 -30.85 6.87
C ILE A 15 1.18 -31.06 5.35
N CYS A 16 1.55 -32.27 4.90
CA CYS A 16 1.63 -32.56 3.46
C CYS A 16 0.25 -32.46 2.78
N LEU A 17 -0.80 -33.02 3.38
CA LEU A 17 -2.17 -32.94 2.85
C LEU A 17 -2.69 -31.50 2.83
N TRP A 18 -2.44 -30.74 3.89
CA TRP A 18 -2.76 -29.31 3.92
C TRP A 18 -2.04 -28.56 2.81
N GLY A 19 -0.74 -28.80 2.61
CA GLY A 19 0.05 -28.16 1.57
C GLY A 19 -0.48 -28.49 0.17
N ILE A 20 -0.88 -29.76 -0.09
CA ILE A 20 -1.50 -30.16 -1.35
C ILE A 20 -2.83 -29.40 -1.53
N ALA A 21 -3.71 -29.44 -0.54
CA ALA A 21 -5.02 -28.78 -0.61
C ALA A 21 -4.93 -27.28 -0.84
N ALA A 22 -4.01 -26.59 -0.14
CA ALA A 22 -3.80 -25.15 -0.27
C ALA A 22 -3.05 -24.74 -1.56
N ALA A 23 -2.31 -25.65 -2.20
CA ALA A 23 -1.65 -25.38 -3.48
C ALA A 23 -2.58 -25.57 -4.69
N VAL A 24 -3.63 -26.42 -4.57
CA VAL A 24 -4.57 -26.76 -5.68
C VAL A 24 -5.18 -25.52 -6.36
N PRO A 25 -5.64 -24.47 -5.67
CA PRO A 25 -6.20 -23.28 -6.31
C PRO A 25 -5.27 -22.66 -7.35
N ASN A 26 -3.95 -22.68 -7.11
CA ASN A 26 -2.98 -22.10 -8.03
C ASN A 26 -2.81 -22.87 -9.34
N LEU A 27 -3.19 -24.14 -9.39
CA LEU A 27 -3.24 -24.91 -10.63
C LEU A 27 -4.39 -24.45 -11.56
N PHE A 28 -5.43 -23.86 -10.97
CA PHE A 28 -6.61 -23.36 -11.66
C PHE A 28 -6.71 -21.82 -11.54
N TYR A 29 -5.56 -21.14 -11.51
CA TYR A 29 -5.41 -19.73 -11.19
C TYR A 29 -6.50 -18.83 -11.80
N GLY A 30 -6.68 -18.84 -13.13
CA GLY A 30 -7.65 -17.96 -13.80
C GLY A 30 -9.14 -18.28 -13.54
N ARG A 31 -9.46 -19.49 -13.02
CA ARG A 31 -10.84 -19.81 -12.60
C ARG A 31 -11.10 -19.30 -11.18
N VAL A 32 -10.15 -19.55 -10.29
CA VAL A 32 -10.23 -19.11 -8.89
C VAL A 32 -10.16 -17.60 -8.80
N GLU A 33 -9.33 -16.97 -9.63
CA GLU A 33 -9.23 -15.51 -9.70
C GLU A 33 -10.58 -14.88 -10.07
N ARG A 34 -11.23 -15.36 -11.14
CA ARG A 34 -12.56 -14.85 -11.54
C ARG A 34 -13.64 -15.09 -10.49
N HIS A 35 -13.57 -16.21 -9.76
CA HIS A 35 -14.45 -16.47 -8.63
C HIS A 35 -14.26 -15.45 -7.51
N ASN A 36 -13.01 -15.23 -7.07
CA ASN A 36 -12.67 -14.28 -6.01
C ASN A 36 -13.02 -12.84 -6.39
N ASP A 37 -12.80 -12.44 -7.66
CA ASP A 37 -13.17 -11.11 -8.15
C ASP A 37 -14.69 -10.90 -8.13
N ALA A 38 -15.44 -11.91 -8.53
CA ALA A 38 -16.91 -11.86 -8.49
C ALA A 38 -17.42 -11.81 -7.04
N GLU A 39 -16.79 -12.53 -6.12
CA GLU A 39 -17.16 -12.52 -4.70
C GLU A 39 -16.90 -11.15 -4.07
N ALA A 40 -15.73 -10.57 -4.31
CA ALA A 40 -15.39 -9.22 -3.83
C ALA A 40 -16.32 -8.15 -4.43
N ALA A 41 -16.65 -8.24 -5.72
CA ALA A 41 -17.57 -7.31 -6.38
C ALA A 41 -19.01 -7.40 -5.85
N VAL A 42 -19.48 -8.61 -5.53
CA VAL A 42 -20.81 -8.81 -4.92
C VAL A 42 -20.84 -8.29 -3.49
N GLU A 43 -19.77 -8.48 -2.72
CA GLU A 43 -19.66 -7.96 -1.37
C GLU A 43 -19.64 -6.42 -1.37
N ALA A 44 -18.87 -5.80 -2.26
CA ALA A 44 -18.83 -4.35 -2.45
C ALA A 44 -20.18 -3.76 -2.88
N ALA A 45 -20.98 -4.52 -3.67
CA ALA A 45 -22.33 -4.14 -4.11
C ALA A 45 -23.42 -4.41 -3.05
N GLY A 46 -23.05 -4.72 -1.79
CA GLY A 46 -24.02 -5.01 -0.73
C GLY A 46 -24.79 -6.31 -0.89
N GLY A 47 -24.21 -7.31 -1.60
CA GLY A 47 -24.79 -8.63 -1.78
C GLY A 47 -25.66 -8.80 -3.04
N VAL A 48 -25.76 -7.78 -3.88
CA VAL A 48 -26.52 -7.85 -5.15
C VAL A 48 -25.59 -8.31 -6.27
N ALA A 49 -25.80 -9.52 -6.75
CA ALA A 49 -24.99 -10.11 -7.83
C ALA A 49 -25.62 -9.87 -9.21
N THR A 50 -24.82 -9.47 -10.18
CA THR A 50 -25.22 -9.48 -11.60
C THR A 50 -25.21 -10.91 -12.16
N PRO A 51 -25.89 -11.20 -13.29
CA PRO A 51 -25.87 -12.53 -13.91
C PRO A 51 -24.45 -13.03 -14.23
N ASP A 52 -23.56 -12.14 -14.69
CA ASP A 52 -22.17 -12.45 -15.01
C ASP A 52 -21.36 -12.79 -13.74
N GLN A 53 -21.56 -12.04 -12.66
CA GLN A 53 -20.94 -12.30 -11.35
C GLN A 53 -21.40 -13.63 -10.77
N THR A 54 -22.69 -13.97 -10.91
CA THR A 54 -23.24 -15.26 -10.47
C THR A 54 -22.59 -16.42 -11.24
N THR A 55 -22.39 -16.26 -12.54
CA THR A 55 -21.72 -17.27 -13.39
C THR A 55 -20.24 -17.39 -13.02
N ALA A 56 -19.57 -16.29 -12.77
CA ALA A 56 -18.15 -16.27 -12.36
C ALA A 56 -17.96 -16.90 -10.98
N LYS A 57 -18.84 -16.63 -10.03
CA LYS A 57 -18.82 -17.24 -8.69
C LYS A 57 -18.99 -18.77 -8.75
N ALA A 58 -19.77 -19.29 -9.68
CA ALA A 58 -19.96 -20.74 -9.88
C ALA A 58 -18.73 -21.47 -10.45
N LEU A 59 -17.66 -20.77 -10.87
CA LEU A 59 -16.44 -21.38 -11.43
C LEU A 59 -15.59 -22.15 -10.41
N TRP A 60 -15.76 -21.86 -9.11
CA TRP A 60 -15.02 -22.50 -8.02
C TRP A 60 -15.97 -22.82 -6.86
N PRO A 61 -15.85 -24.01 -6.22
CA PRO A 61 -16.73 -24.36 -5.10
C PRO A 61 -16.34 -23.62 -3.81
N ASP A 62 -17.28 -23.06 -3.09
CA ASP A 62 -17.06 -22.28 -1.85
C ASP A 62 -16.41 -23.09 -0.70
N TRP A 63 -16.51 -24.45 -0.73
CA TRP A 63 -15.90 -25.32 0.29
C TRP A 63 -14.42 -25.63 0.05
N VAL A 64 -13.87 -25.28 -1.12
CA VAL A 64 -12.46 -25.46 -1.49
C VAL A 64 -11.71 -24.16 -1.18
N PRO A 65 -10.49 -24.23 -0.59
CA PRO A 65 -9.68 -23.02 -0.42
C PRO A 65 -9.56 -22.23 -1.73
N SER A 66 -9.67 -20.91 -1.65
CA SER A 66 -9.59 -20.01 -2.82
C SER A 66 -8.38 -19.07 -2.78
N ALA A 67 -7.46 -19.27 -1.80
CA ALA A 67 -6.26 -18.45 -1.67
C ALA A 67 -5.33 -18.66 -2.87
N LEU A 68 -4.98 -17.55 -3.55
CA LEU A 68 -4.05 -17.52 -4.68
C LEU A 68 -2.75 -16.82 -4.27
N MET A 69 -1.66 -17.15 -4.97
CA MET A 69 -0.45 -16.32 -4.93
C MET A 69 -0.71 -15.01 -5.65
N ASN A 70 -0.30 -13.90 -5.06
CA ASN A 70 -0.36 -12.62 -5.72
C ASN A 70 0.77 -12.48 -6.74
N LEU A 71 0.44 -12.04 -7.94
CA LEU A 71 1.43 -11.80 -8.99
C LEU A 71 1.92 -10.36 -8.90
N GLY A 72 3.24 -10.18 -8.82
CA GLY A 72 3.86 -8.87 -8.81
C GLY A 72 3.74 -8.13 -10.14
N LEU A 73 4.14 -6.87 -10.13
CA LEU A 73 4.10 -5.96 -11.28
C LEU A 73 4.82 -6.55 -12.51
N ASP A 74 5.95 -7.24 -12.29
CA ASP A 74 6.77 -7.85 -13.34
C ASP A 74 6.06 -9.02 -14.07
N LEU A 75 5.05 -9.64 -13.44
CA LEU A 75 4.33 -10.80 -13.95
C LEU A 75 2.93 -10.47 -14.44
N ARG A 76 2.24 -9.53 -13.77
CA ARG A 76 0.86 -9.17 -14.10
C ARG A 76 0.78 -7.96 -15.05
N GLY A 77 1.89 -7.21 -15.16
CA GLY A 77 1.88 -5.88 -15.72
C GLY A 77 1.26 -4.87 -14.76
N GLY A 78 1.20 -3.61 -15.15
CA GLY A 78 0.63 -2.54 -14.35
C GLY A 78 1.48 -1.27 -14.36
N ALA A 79 1.33 -0.43 -13.34
CA ALA A 79 1.99 0.86 -13.23
C ALA A 79 2.97 0.95 -12.06
N HIS A 80 4.06 1.65 -12.28
CA HIS A 80 5.07 2.02 -11.30
C HIS A 80 5.25 3.53 -11.34
N LEU A 81 5.05 4.17 -10.20
CA LEU A 81 5.26 5.61 -10.01
C LEU A 81 6.18 5.85 -8.82
N LEU A 82 7.07 6.82 -8.95
CA LEU A 82 7.81 7.42 -7.85
C LEU A 82 7.36 8.87 -7.73
N ALA A 83 6.71 9.20 -6.64
CA ALA A 83 6.21 10.54 -6.36
C ALA A 83 7.00 11.21 -5.24
N GLU A 84 7.26 12.50 -5.37
CA GLU A 84 7.79 13.38 -4.35
C GLU A 84 6.65 14.23 -3.78
N VAL A 85 6.49 14.23 -2.46
CA VAL A 85 5.47 14.98 -1.74
C VAL A 85 6.04 16.34 -1.36
N HIS A 86 5.35 17.43 -1.70
CA HIS A 86 5.78 18.81 -1.42
C HIS A 86 5.42 19.19 0.01
N VAL A 87 6.21 18.71 0.97
CA VAL A 87 5.97 18.97 2.40
C VAL A 87 6.11 20.44 2.78
N GLU A 88 6.83 21.22 1.97
CA GLU A 88 7.02 22.66 2.13
C GLU A 88 5.69 23.44 2.09
N ASP A 89 4.73 22.99 1.29
CA ASP A 89 3.39 23.59 1.19
C ASP A 89 2.65 23.49 2.54
N VAL A 90 2.86 22.37 3.24
CA VAL A 90 2.29 22.15 4.58
C VAL A 90 2.92 23.10 5.60
N TYR A 91 4.24 23.35 5.50
CA TYR A 91 4.91 24.32 6.38
C TYR A 91 4.37 25.73 6.17
N LYS A 92 4.19 26.12 4.88
CA LYS A 92 3.62 27.41 4.51
C LYS A 92 2.21 27.58 5.08
N ALA A 93 1.33 26.59 4.81
CA ALA A 93 -0.05 26.62 5.30
C ALA A 93 -0.11 26.72 6.83
N ARG A 94 0.76 26.00 7.55
CA ARG A 94 0.81 26.02 9.01
C ARG A 94 1.29 27.36 9.56
N ILE A 95 2.32 27.94 8.97
CA ILE A 95 2.82 29.27 9.36
C ILE A 95 1.80 30.37 9.03
N ASP A 96 1.13 30.28 7.88
CA ASP A 96 0.07 31.23 7.52
C ASP A 96 -1.12 31.14 8.48
N ALA A 97 -1.47 29.95 8.93
CA ALA A 97 -2.51 29.72 9.95
C ALA A 97 -2.16 30.33 11.34
N LEU A 98 -0.89 30.51 11.67
CA LEU A 98 -0.47 31.18 12.91
C LEU A 98 -0.64 32.71 12.87
N TRP A 99 -0.73 33.32 11.69
CA TRP A 99 -0.80 34.77 11.57
C TRP A 99 -1.96 35.42 12.36
N PRO A 100 -3.21 34.94 12.33
CA PRO A 100 -4.29 35.50 13.13
C PRO A 100 -3.97 35.51 14.63
N GLU A 101 -3.41 34.43 15.16
CA GLU A 101 -3.07 34.29 16.58
C GLU A 101 -1.93 35.25 16.98
N VAL A 102 -0.88 35.31 16.16
CA VAL A 102 0.24 36.22 16.35
C VAL A 102 -0.25 37.68 16.32
N ARG A 103 -1.08 38.02 15.35
CA ARG A 103 -1.67 39.35 15.22
C ARG A 103 -2.51 39.73 16.43
N ASP A 104 -3.35 38.83 16.92
CA ASP A 104 -4.24 39.07 18.04
C ASP A 104 -3.44 39.24 19.34
N LYS A 105 -2.41 38.42 19.58
CA LYS A 105 -1.49 38.58 20.71
C LYS A 105 -0.76 39.91 20.70
N LEU A 106 -0.25 40.35 19.53
CA LEU A 106 0.43 41.63 19.38
C LEU A 106 -0.56 42.80 19.46
N ARG A 107 -1.80 42.66 19.09
CA ARG A 107 -2.85 43.67 19.25
C ARG A 107 -3.13 43.93 20.73
N ASP A 108 -3.12 42.92 21.57
CA ASP A 108 -3.29 43.07 23.02
C ASP A 108 -2.13 43.88 23.65
N LEU A 109 -0.94 43.84 23.06
CA LEU A 109 0.24 44.59 23.45
C LEU A 109 0.46 45.91 22.67
N ARG A 110 -0.58 46.42 21.98
CA ARG A 110 -0.47 47.58 21.10
C ARG A 110 0.10 48.82 21.76
N ALA A 111 -0.11 49.02 23.06
CA ALA A 111 0.44 50.14 23.83
C ALA A 111 1.98 50.09 23.90
N GLU A 112 2.56 48.90 23.86
CA GLU A 112 4.01 48.66 23.97
C GLU A 112 4.69 48.53 22.63
N VAL A 113 4.07 47.74 21.67
CA VAL A 113 4.67 47.40 20.37
C VAL A 113 4.27 48.36 19.24
N GLY A 114 3.22 49.16 19.44
CA GLY A 114 2.69 50.07 18.45
C GLY A 114 1.89 49.37 17.33
N ASN A 115 2.06 49.81 16.08
CA ASN A 115 1.41 49.21 14.93
C ASN A 115 2.16 47.97 14.46
N VAL A 116 1.39 46.92 14.14
CA VAL A 116 1.89 45.63 13.70
C VAL A 116 1.54 45.44 12.23
N ARG A 117 2.53 45.00 11.44
CA ARG A 117 2.34 44.76 10.01
C ARG A 117 3.07 43.50 9.57
N ARG A 118 2.36 42.60 8.87
CA ARG A 118 2.98 41.47 8.16
C ARG A 118 3.85 42.00 7.03
N GLN A 119 5.08 41.54 6.92
CA GLN A 119 5.99 41.83 5.81
C GLN A 119 6.04 40.64 4.85
N PRO A 120 6.34 40.88 3.55
CA PRO A 120 6.66 39.81 2.61
C PRO A 120 7.83 38.98 3.14
N SER A 121 7.70 37.66 3.09
CA SER A 121 8.68 36.70 3.57
C SER A 121 8.71 35.47 2.67
N PRO A 122 9.80 34.69 2.65
CA PRO A 122 9.83 33.39 2.00
C PRO A 122 8.74 32.45 2.54
N ASP A 123 8.37 31.47 1.75
CA ASP A 123 7.38 30.44 2.13
C ASP A 123 7.85 29.71 3.42
N GLY A 124 6.91 29.43 4.31
CA GLY A 124 7.20 28.79 5.60
C GLY A 124 7.83 29.71 6.66
N VAL A 125 7.89 31.01 6.42
CA VAL A 125 8.38 32.03 7.37
C VAL A 125 7.34 33.15 7.52
N LEU A 126 6.97 33.49 8.74
CA LEU A 126 6.14 34.65 9.04
C LEU A 126 7.03 35.77 9.55
N ARG A 127 7.03 36.91 8.87
CA ARG A 127 7.76 38.11 9.22
C ARG A 127 6.81 39.23 9.63
N VAL A 128 6.99 39.76 10.84
CA VAL A 128 6.08 40.76 11.41
C VAL A 128 6.89 41.95 11.93
N SER A 129 6.63 43.14 11.40
CA SER A 129 7.27 44.37 11.92
C SER A 129 6.41 45.01 12.98
N VAL A 130 7.10 45.62 13.98
CA VAL A 130 6.49 46.43 15.03
C VAL A 130 7.03 47.85 14.93
N SER A 131 6.16 48.83 15.12
CA SER A 131 6.58 50.25 14.98
C SER A 131 7.34 50.80 16.19
N ASN A 132 7.23 50.15 17.35
CA ASN A 132 7.98 50.50 18.56
C ASN A 132 8.95 49.37 18.94
N VAL A 133 10.20 49.51 18.57
CA VAL A 133 11.26 48.53 18.83
C VAL A 133 11.53 48.34 20.34
N ALA A 134 11.23 49.33 21.20
CA ALA A 134 11.36 49.16 22.64
C ALA A 134 10.43 48.10 23.24
N GLY A 135 9.27 47.82 22.58
CA GLY A 135 8.36 46.75 22.93
C GLY A 135 8.74 45.36 22.38
N MET A 136 9.86 45.23 21.65
CA MET A 136 10.28 43.96 21.02
C MET A 136 10.42 42.81 22.02
N PRO A 137 11.03 42.95 23.21
CA PRO A 137 11.13 41.85 24.17
C PRO A 137 9.77 41.33 24.65
N ALA A 138 8.80 42.24 24.86
CA ALA A 138 7.43 41.87 25.22
C ALA A 138 6.73 41.10 24.08
N ALA A 139 6.90 41.58 22.84
CA ALA A 139 6.39 40.94 21.66
C ALA A 139 6.95 39.52 21.43
N LEU A 140 8.29 39.37 21.55
CA LEU A 140 8.96 38.06 21.45
C LEU A 140 8.45 37.09 22.52
N THR A 141 8.29 37.53 23.76
CA THR A 141 7.78 36.74 24.88
C THR A 141 6.34 36.29 24.60
N ALA A 142 5.48 37.20 24.13
CA ALA A 142 4.09 36.92 23.85
C ALA A 142 3.90 35.90 22.67
N ILE A 143 4.73 36.03 21.63
CA ILE A 143 4.69 35.11 20.49
C ILE A 143 5.33 33.76 20.88
N SER A 144 6.44 33.75 21.62
CA SER A 144 7.05 32.51 22.10
C SER A 144 6.13 31.71 23.03
N ALA A 145 5.18 32.38 23.71
CA ALA A 145 4.16 31.71 24.53
C ALA A 145 3.11 30.96 23.69
N LEU A 146 3.04 31.16 22.37
CA LEU A 146 2.20 30.36 21.44
C LEU A 146 2.87 29.02 21.10
N ALA A 147 4.17 28.88 21.35
CA ALA A 147 4.90 27.66 21.05
C ALA A 147 4.38 26.48 21.88
N THR A 148 4.18 25.36 21.21
CA THR A 148 3.78 24.10 21.84
C THR A 148 4.91 23.07 21.76
N PRO A 149 5.08 22.21 22.80
CA PRO A 149 6.15 21.21 22.78
C PRO A 149 5.86 20.12 21.74
N VAL A 150 6.83 19.83 20.88
CA VAL A 150 6.78 18.72 19.94
C VAL A 150 7.05 17.42 20.70
N VAL A 151 6.13 16.45 20.59
CA VAL A 151 6.33 15.13 21.17
C VAL A 151 7.31 14.35 20.27
N SER A 152 8.55 14.18 20.73
CA SER A 152 9.59 13.40 20.06
C SER A 152 9.82 12.08 20.80
N LEU A 153 10.19 11.04 20.08
CA LEU A 153 10.63 9.74 20.64
C LEU A 153 11.86 9.86 21.55
N THR A 154 12.62 10.94 21.45
CA THR A 154 13.81 11.22 22.26
C THR A 154 13.52 11.97 23.57
N GLY A 155 12.25 12.29 23.85
CA GLY A 155 11.78 12.76 25.16
C GLY A 155 12.09 14.19 25.57
N VAL A 156 12.83 14.97 24.80
CA VAL A 156 13.10 16.38 25.07
C VAL A 156 12.17 17.22 24.19
N GLY A 157 11.13 17.79 24.77
CA GLY A 157 10.19 18.65 24.06
C GLY A 157 10.87 19.91 23.54
N GLN A 158 11.24 19.92 22.27
CA GLN A 158 11.53 21.17 21.56
C GLN A 158 10.21 21.83 21.19
N ASN A 159 10.19 23.17 21.11
CA ASN A 159 9.02 23.90 20.68
C ASN A 159 8.77 23.67 19.17
N ASP A 160 7.51 23.74 18.75
CA ASP A 160 7.09 23.61 17.35
C ASP A 160 7.50 24.82 16.50
N ILE A 161 7.57 26.01 17.10
CA ILE A 161 8.00 27.25 16.44
C ILE A 161 9.25 27.84 17.09
N GLU A 162 10.07 28.43 16.24
CA GLU A 162 11.19 29.28 16.62
C GLU A 162 10.84 30.75 16.37
N VAL A 163 11.01 31.57 17.38
CA VAL A 163 10.74 33.00 17.33
C VAL A 163 12.06 33.75 17.50
N THR A 164 12.46 34.45 16.46
CA THR A 164 13.72 35.21 16.45
C THR A 164 13.48 36.67 16.09
N GLN A 165 14.42 37.53 16.47
CA GLN A 165 14.40 38.93 16.08
C GLN A 165 15.35 39.15 14.89
N ASP A 166 14.88 39.88 13.89
CA ASP A 166 15.71 40.35 12.77
C ASP A 166 15.46 41.85 12.55
N GLY A 167 16.31 42.65 13.16
CA GLY A 167 16.18 44.12 13.17
C GLY A 167 14.92 44.59 13.89
N ASP A 168 14.01 45.23 13.17
CA ASP A 168 12.70 45.71 13.63
C ASP A 168 11.57 44.69 13.42
N ALA A 169 11.90 43.53 12.91
CA ALA A 169 10.93 42.48 12.63
C ALA A 169 11.12 41.25 13.56
N ILE A 170 10.01 40.59 13.82
CA ILE A 170 9.95 39.29 14.47
C ILE A 170 9.79 38.27 13.34
N VAL A 171 10.61 37.23 13.40
CA VAL A 171 10.61 36.12 12.47
C VAL A 171 10.11 34.88 13.21
N VAL A 172 9.03 34.27 12.71
CA VAL A 172 8.46 33.02 13.22
C VAL A 172 8.59 31.96 12.15
N GLN A 173 9.19 30.85 12.49
CA GLN A 173 9.34 29.69 11.60
C GLN A 173 9.14 28.39 12.37
N LEU A 174 8.87 27.29 11.65
CA LEU A 174 8.82 25.97 12.28
C LEU A 174 10.22 25.54 12.71
N SER A 175 10.32 24.94 13.90
CA SER A 175 11.57 24.32 14.35
C SER A 175 11.92 23.09 13.50
N ASP A 176 13.19 22.70 13.49
CA ASP A 176 13.62 21.49 12.75
C ASP A 176 12.98 20.22 13.30
N ALA A 177 12.67 20.19 14.59
CA ALA A 177 11.94 19.09 15.20
C ALA A 177 10.51 19.00 14.66
N GLU A 178 9.82 20.14 14.53
CA GLU A 178 8.47 20.20 14.00
C GLU A 178 8.43 19.94 12.48
N LYS A 179 9.43 20.41 11.72
CA LYS A 179 9.55 20.06 10.30
C LYS A 179 9.67 18.55 10.14
N THR A 180 10.57 17.89 10.86
CA THR A 180 10.73 16.44 10.82
C THR A 180 9.44 15.68 11.22
N ALA A 181 8.74 16.17 12.25
CA ALA A 181 7.48 15.59 12.68
C ALA A 181 6.37 15.78 11.61
N THR A 182 6.32 16.95 10.99
CA THR A 182 5.37 17.28 9.91
C THR A 182 5.64 16.44 8.68
N ASP A 183 6.90 16.28 8.25
CA ASP A 183 7.28 15.37 7.14
C ASP A 183 6.77 13.96 7.39
N GLY A 184 7.02 13.44 8.58
CA GLY A 184 6.56 12.11 8.96
C GLY A 184 5.05 11.96 8.90
N ARG A 185 4.30 12.91 9.43
CA ARG A 185 2.83 12.92 9.42
C ARG A 185 2.27 13.08 8.01
N THR A 186 2.78 14.04 7.24
CA THR A 186 2.34 14.31 5.86
C THR A 186 2.55 13.08 4.97
N LEU A 187 3.73 12.46 5.03
CA LEU A 187 4.00 11.24 4.28
C LEU A 187 3.10 10.08 4.69
N GLN A 188 2.89 9.89 6.00
CA GLN A 188 2.02 8.81 6.48
C GLN A 188 0.57 9.01 6.05
N GLN A 189 0.05 10.23 6.12
CA GLN A 189 -1.28 10.58 5.62
C GLN A 189 -1.37 10.39 4.11
N SER A 190 -0.37 10.84 3.35
CA SER A 190 -0.33 10.63 1.89
C SER A 190 -0.35 9.14 1.54
N LEU A 191 0.46 8.30 2.22
CA LEU A 191 0.46 6.85 2.02
C LEU A 191 -0.91 6.22 2.27
N GLU A 192 -1.60 6.64 3.32
CA GLU A 192 -2.93 6.14 3.69
C GLU A 192 -3.98 6.53 2.64
N ILE A 193 -3.96 7.79 2.19
CA ILE A 193 -4.90 8.29 1.18
C ILE A 193 -4.64 7.63 -0.18
N ILE A 194 -3.37 7.54 -0.61
CA ILE A 194 -3.01 6.85 -1.85
C ILE A 194 -3.48 5.38 -1.80
N ARG A 195 -3.28 4.71 -0.66
CA ARG A 195 -3.75 3.33 -0.49
C ARG A 195 -5.27 3.24 -0.65
N ARG A 196 -6.03 4.09 0.03
CA ARG A 196 -7.49 4.12 -0.11
C ARG A 196 -7.93 4.35 -1.56
N ARG A 197 -7.32 5.31 -2.27
CA ARG A 197 -7.64 5.60 -3.67
C ARG A 197 -7.39 4.39 -4.58
N VAL A 198 -6.28 3.69 -4.36
CA VAL A 198 -5.91 2.51 -5.15
C VAL A 198 -6.79 1.31 -4.80
N ASP A 199 -7.12 1.11 -3.52
CA ASP A 199 -7.99 0.02 -3.05
C ASP A 199 -9.44 0.18 -3.56
N GLU A 200 -9.96 1.40 -3.66
CA GLU A 200 -11.29 1.71 -4.19
C GLU A 200 -11.48 1.31 -5.67
N VAL A 201 -10.39 1.29 -6.44
CA VAL A 201 -10.43 0.81 -7.85
C VAL A 201 -10.41 -0.72 -7.93
N GLY A 202 -10.31 -1.41 -6.79
CA GLY A 202 -10.34 -2.87 -6.72
C GLY A 202 -9.05 -3.52 -7.19
N THR A 203 -7.93 -2.79 -7.18
CA THR A 203 -6.62 -3.35 -7.51
C THR A 203 -6.12 -4.25 -6.39
N ARG A 204 -5.55 -5.41 -6.76
CA ARG A 204 -5.04 -6.36 -5.79
C ARG A 204 -3.62 -6.00 -5.37
N GLU A 205 -3.44 -5.85 -4.05
CA GLU A 205 -2.16 -5.70 -3.36
C GLU A 205 -1.19 -4.68 -3.96
N PRO A 206 -1.54 -3.38 -3.95
CA PRO A 206 -0.60 -2.36 -4.33
C PRO A 206 0.59 -2.34 -3.35
N THR A 207 1.79 -2.14 -3.89
CA THR A 207 2.96 -1.86 -3.06
C THR A 207 3.11 -0.35 -2.94
N ILE A 208 2.77 0.20 -1.77
CA ILE A 208 2.88 1.63 -1.48
C ILE A 208 3.84 1.78 -0.30
N GLN A 209 5.00 2.39 -0.53
CA GLN A 209 6.08 2.45 0.43
C GLN A 209 6.75 3.83 0.45
N ARG A 210 7.17 4.25 1.65
CA ARG A 210 8.04 5.42 1.80
C ARG A 210 9.42 5.12 1.23
N GLN A 211 9.97 6.07 0.46
CA GLN A 211 11.33 6.01 -0.06
C GLN A 211 12.08 7.30 0.29
N GLY A 212 13.02 7.22 1.23
CA GLY A 212 13.72 8.40 1.74
C GLY A 212 12.86 9.27 2.66
N THR A 213 13.04 10.60 2.59
CA THR A 213 12.40 11.56 3.49
C THR A 213 11.04 12.06 3.02
N ASN A 214 10.87 12.28 1.70
CA ASN A 214 9.72 12.94 1.10
C ASN A 214 9.16 12.21 -0.14
N ARG A 215 9.58 10.96 -0.42
CA ARG A 215 9.14 10.23 -1.60
C ARG A 215 8.27 9.03 -1.25
N VAL A 216 7.37 8.70 -2.17
CA VAL A 216 6.49 7.55 -2.12
C VAL A 216 6.66 6.73 -3.39
N LEU A 217 6.99 5.44 -3.21
CA LEU A 217 6.99 4.45 -4.27
C LEU A 217 5.61 3.80 -4.34
N ILE A 218 5.00 3.81 -5.53
CA ILE A 218 3.66 3.29 -5.77
C ILE A 218 3.74 2.30 -6.93
N GLN A 219 3.41 1.05 -6.66
CA GLN A 219 3.38 -0.03 -7.65
C GLN A 219 2.02 -0.70 -7.59
N VAL A 220 1.29 -0.66 -8.69
CA VAL A 220 -0.08 -1.18 -8.79
C VAL A 220 -0.14 -2.21 -9.90
N PRO A 221 -0.17 -3.51 -9.55
CA PRO A 221 -0.35 -4.57 -10.53
C PRO A 221 -1.75 -4.55 -11.13
N GLY A 222 -1.85 -4.81 -12.43
CA GLY A 222 -3.11 -4.97 -13.13
C GLY A 222 -3.85 -3.69 -13.53
N ILE A 223 -3.33 -2.51 -13.21
CA ILE A 223 -3.84 -1.23 -13.76
C ILE A 223 -3.37 -1.06 -15.22
N GLY A 224 -4.19 -0.43 -16.05
CA GLY A 224 -3.93 -0.35 -17.49
C GLY A 224 -2.69 0.46 -17.86
N SER A 225 -2.42 1.56 -17.16
CA SER A 225 -1.28 2.43 -17.43
C SER A 225 -0.85 3.27 -16.22
N ALA A 226 0.39 3.78 -16.28
CA ALA A 226 0.88 4.75 -15.30
C ALA A 226 0.10 6.08 -15.38
N ALA A 227 -0.38 6.46 -16.56
CA ALA A 227 -1.20 7.66 -16.75
C ALA A 227 -2.55 7.55 -16.01
N GLU A 228 -3.22 6.41 -16.09
CA GLU A 228 -4.45 6.12 -15.35
C GLU A 228 -4.21 6.17 -13.83
N LEU A 229 -3.16 5.52 -13.35
CA LEU A 229 -2.78 5.57 -11.94
C LEU A 229 -2.50 7.01 -11.48
N LYS A 230 -1.81 7.80 -12.31
CA LYS A 230 -1.49 9.19 -12.03
C LYS A 230 -2.74 10.07 -11.93
N GLN A 231 -3.74 9.87 -12.78
CA GLN A 231 -5.03 10.56 -12.68
C GLN A 231 -5.74 10.24 -11.37
N LEU A 232 -5.68 8.97 -10.94
CA LEU A 232 -6.32 8.52 -9.71
C LEU A 232 -5.68 9.10 -8.45
N ILE A 233 -4.35 9.23 -8.40
CA ILE A 233 -3.63 9.62 -7.18
C ILE A 233 -3.04 11.02 -7.24
N GLY A 234 -2.94 11.64 -8.43
CA GLY A 234 -2.18 12.87 -8.64
C GLY A 234 -2.87 14.15 -8.19
N THR A 235 -4.19 14.13 -8.07
CA THR A 235 -4.96 15.31 -7.64
C THR A 235 -5.00 15.39 -6.12
N THR A 236 -4.91 16.60 -5.57
CA THR A 236 -5.06 16.81 -4.12
C THR A 236 -6.49 16.48 -3.68
N ALA A 237 -7.47 16.69 -4.55
CA ALA A 237 -8.89 16.48 -4.29
C ALA A 237 -9.39 17.24 -3.04
N LYS A 238 -8.87 18.46 -2.85
CA LYS A 238 -9.30 19.34 -1.78
C LYS A 238 -10.66 19.94 -2.12
N LEU A 239 -11.69 19.33 -1.58
CA LEU A 239 -13.07 19.81 -1.77
C LEU A 239 -13.43 20.84 -0.70
N THR A 240 -13.96 21.98 -1.11
CA THR A 240 -14.52 22.98 -0.20
C THR A 240 -15.85 23.48 -0.72
N PHE A 241 -16.70 23.89 0.21
CA PHE A 241 -18.01 24.43 -0.07
C PHE A 241 -18.05 25.88 0.41
N ASN A 242 -18.08 26.82 -0.53
CA ASN A 242 -17.88 28.24 -0.25
C ASN A 242 -19.09 29.08 -0.62
N ALA A 243 -19.35 30.14 0.15
CA ALA A 243 -20.32 31.17 -0.19
C ALA A 243 -19.90 31.92 -1.44
N VAL A 244 -20.81 32.10 -2.41
CA VAL A 244 -20.56 32.89 -3.61
C VAL A 244 -20.88 34.33 -3.33
N VAL A 245 -19.92 35.23 -3.54
CA VAL A 245 -20.07 36.67 -3.42
C VAL A 245 -20.58 37.28 -4.75
N SER A 246 -19.94 36.91 -5.86
CA SER A 246 -20.34 37.34 -7.21
C SER A 246 -19.79 36.43 -8.30
N ARG A 247 -20.31 36.59 -9.52
CA ARG A 247 -19.86 35.91 -10.74
C ARG A 247 -19.35 36.97 -11.71
N THR A 248 -18.22 36.72 -12.38
CA THR A 248 -17.60 37.64 -13.34
C THR A 248 -17.01 36.89 -14.53
N THR A 249 -16.83 37.59 -15.65
CA THR A 249 -16.07 37.08 -16.80
C THR A 249 -14.69 37.74 -16.92
N ASP A 250 -14.34 38.60 -15.98
CA ASP A 250 -13.04 39.27 -15.94
C ASP A 250 -12.06 38.48 -15.07
N ALA A 251 -11.03 37.91 -15.70
CA ALA A 251 -9.95 37.17 -15.01
C ALA A 251 -9.06 38.05 -14.12
N GLY A 252 -9.12 39.39 -14.31
CA GLY A 252 -8.37 40.35 -13.50
C GLY A 252 -9.23 41.05 -12.42
N ALA A 253 -10.45 40.59 -12.18
CA ALA A 253 -11.33 41.20 -11.20
C ALA A 253 -10.74 41.14 -9.78
N GLU A 254 -10.79 42.26 -9.05
CA GLU A 254 -10.35 42.27 -7.64
C GLU A 254 -11.35 41.50 -6.77
N ALA A 255 -10.90 40.38 -6.17
CA ALA A 255 -11.74 39.58 -5.30
C ALA A 255 -12.15 40.29 -4.01
N GLY A 256 -11.40 41.33 -3.60
CA GLY A 256 -11.58 42.03 -2.31
C GLY A 256 -10.98 41.24 -1.12
N PRO A 257 -11.01 41.84 0.08
CA PRO A 257 -10.42 41.20 1.26
C PRO A 257 -11.23 39.96 1.68
N ARG A 258 -10.54 38.87 1.99
CA ARG A 258 -11.12 37.57 2.40
C ARG A 258 -11.95 36.87 1.33
N ASN A 259 -11.74 37.18 0.08
CA ASN A 259 -12.37 36.48 -1.02
C ASN A 259 -11.32 35.96 -1.99
N LEU A 260 -11.67 34.90 -2.70
CA LEU A 260 -10.87 34.28 -3.75
C LEU A 260 -11.57 34.41 -5.08
N LEU A 261 -10.81 34.68 -6.15
CA LEU A 261 -11.28 34.64 -7.52
C LEU A 261 -10.89 33.29 -8.11
N LEU A 262 -11.88 32.45 -8.38
CA LEU A 262 -11.67 31.08 -8.84
C LEU A 262 -12.29 30.86 -10.21
N PRO A 263 -11.61 30.17 -11.15
CA PRO A 263 -12.16 29.81 -12.45
C PRO A 263 -13.28 28.77 -12.31
N SER A 264 -14.21 28.77 -13.25
CA SER A 264 -15.23 27.73 -13.35
C SER A 264 -14.75 26.61 -14.28
N MET A 265 -14.88 25.37 -13.83
CA MET A 265 -14.63 24.17 -14.63
C MET A 265 -15.78 23.92 -15.63
N ASP A 266 -17.01 24.13 -15.21
CA ASP A 266 -18.23 23.88 -16.00
C ASP A 266 -18.51 24.97 -17.06
N GLU A 267 -18.11 26.22 -16.80
CA GLU A 267 -18.35 27.38 -17.69
C GLU A 267 -17.01 28.05 -18.06
N PRO A 268 -16.37 27.67 -19.19
CA PRO A 268 -15.11 28.27 -19.62
C PRO A 268 -15.17 29.81 -19.77
N GLY A 269 -14.21 30.53 -19.15
CA GLY A 269 -14.14 31.99 -19.16
C GLY A 269 -15.03 32.68 -18.12
N VAL A 270 -15.65 31.92 -17.25
CA VAL A 270 -16.38 32.44 -16.09
C VAL A 270 -15.56 32.25 -14.83
N PHE A 271 -15.58 33.24 -13.95
CA PHE A 271 -14.91 33.21 -12.64
C PHE A 271 -15.94 33.50 -11.54
N TYR A 272 -15.75 32.86 -10.40
CA TYR A 272 -16.53 33.13 -9.21
C TYR A 272 -15.67 33.78 -8.14
N ILE A 273 -16.19 34.85 -7.54
CA ILE A 273 -15.63 35.40 -6.31
C ILE A 273 -16.34 34.69 -5.16
N VAL A 274 -15.58 33.94 -4.38
CA VAL A 274 -16.08 33.17 -3.25
C VAL A 274 -15.41 33.63 -1.95
N GLU A 275 -16.06 33.43 -0.81
CA GLU A 275 -15.42 33.67 0.47
C GLU A 275 -14.25 32.71 0.69
N GLU A 276 -13.11 33.22 1.18
CA GLU A 276 -11.89 32.44 1.46
C GLU A 276 -12.12 31.34 2.50
N THR A 277 -13.00 31.59 3.48
CA THR A 277 -13.33 30.62 4.52
C THR A 277 -14.48 29.73 4.04
N PRO A 278 -14.26 28.42 3.87
CA PRO A 278 -15.33 27.51 3.47
C PRO A 278 -16.36 27.34 4.58
N VAL A 279 -17.62 27.14 4.19
CA VAL A 279 -18.71 26.80 5.10
C VAL A 279 -18.54 25.37 5.62
N VAL A 280 -18.18 24.45 4.70
CA VAL A 280 -17.91 23.03 4.97
C VAL A 280 -16.73 22.61 4.11
N SER A 281 -15.89 21.73 4.64
CA SER A 281 -14.75 21.15 3.92
C SER A 281 -14.97 19.67 3.57
N GLY A 282 -14.17 19.16 2.64
CA GLY A 282 -14.18 17.75 2.26
C GLY A 282 -13.82 16.79 3.41
N ASP A 283 -13.12 17.28 4.43
CA ASP A 283 -12.78 16.47 5.62
C ASP A 283 -14.02 16.05 6.43
N GLU A 284 -15.14 16.77 6.25
CA GLU A 284 -16.42 16.49 6.90
C GLU A 284 -17.30 15.54 6.06
N LEU A 285 -16.80 15.04 4.90
CA LEU A 285 -17.49 14.02 4.11
C LEU A 285 -17.34 12.63 4.74
N THR A 286 -18.46 11.91 4.82
CA THR A 286 -18.47 10.49 5.23
C THR A 286 -18.61 9.54 4.06
N ASN A 287 -19.26 9.99 2.97
CA ASN A 287 -19.48 9.17 1.79
C ASN A 287 -19.57 10.02 0.52
N ALA A 288 -19.14 9.45 -0.58
CA ALA A 288 -19.35 9.98 -1.93
C ALA A 288 -19.54 8.79 -2.89
N GLN A 289 -20.54 8.86 -3.78
CA GLN A 289 -20.84 7.79 -4.72
C GLN A 289 -21.31 8.33 -6.07
N PRO A 290 -21.00 7.62 -7.18
CA PRO A 290 -21.53 7.99 -8.48
C PRO A 290 -23.07 7.95 -8.46
N ALA A 291 -23.69 8.93 -9.04
CA ALA A 291 -25.13 9.08 -9.14
C ALA A 291 -25.54 9.66 -10.51
N PHE A 292 -26.83 9.80 -10.73
CA PHE A 292 -27.35 10.55 -11.88
C PHE A 292 -28.25 11.66 -11.37
N ASP A 293 -28.19 12.81 -12.03
CA ASP A 293 -29.06 13.93 -11.73
C ASP A 293 -30.51 13.71 -12.27
N GLN A 294 -31.38 14.69 -12.07
CA GLN A 294 -32.77 14.65 -12.55
C GLN A 294 -32.89 14.56 -14.07
N ASN A 295 -31.84 14.95 -14.82
CA ASN A 295 -31.76 14.91 -16.28
C ASN A 295 -31.06 13.62 -16.78
N ASN A 296 -30.79 12.66 -15.87
CA ASN A 296 -30.01 11.44 -16.14
C ASN A 296 -28.57 11.71 -16.62
N SER A 297 -27.99 12.84 -16.22
CA SER A 297 -26.58 13.17 -16.42
C SER A 297 -25.74 12.63 -15.26
N PRO A 298 -24.50 12.14 -15.53
CA PRO A 298 -23.62 11.65 -14.48
C PRO A 298 -23.33 12.75 -13.44
N ALA A 299 -23.37 12.36 -12.17
CA ALA A 299 -23.22 13.26 -11.02
C ALA A 299 -22.57 12.51 -9.86
N VAL A 300 -22.24 13.20 -8.77
CA VAL A 300 -21.70 12.59 -7.55
C VAL A 300 -22.60 12.94 -6.37
N GLU A 301 -23.21 11.95 -5.75
CA GLU A 301 -23.91 12.12 -4.48
C GLU A 301 -22.89 12.13 -3.33
N PHE A 302 -23.05 13.07 -2.40
CA PHE A 302 -22.21 13.16 -1.22
C PHE A 302 -23.01 13.22 0.07
N GLN A 303 -22.37 12.84 1.18
CA GLN A 303 -22.94 12.92 2.52
C GLN A 303 -21.90 13.41 3.52
N PHE A 304 -22.25 14.43 4.31
CA PHE A 304 -21.46 14.93 5.41
C PHE A 304 -21.65 14.11 6.70
N ASP A 305 -20.68 14.26 7.60
CA ASP A 305 -20.82 13.82 8.99
C ASP A 305 -21.82 14.71 9.76
N SER A 306 -22.01 14.43 11.05
CA SER A 306 -22.95 15.18 11.88
C SER A 306 -22.56 16.65 12.09
N ALA A 307 -21.28 17.00 12.01
CA ALA A 307 -20.79 18.38 12.18
C ALA A 307 -20.98 19.17 10.90
N GLY A 308 -20.53 18.62 9.76
CA GLY A 308 -20.70 19.19 8.43
C GLY A 308 -22.17 19.31 8.05
N ALA A 309 -23.01 18.30 8.36
CA ALA A 309 -24.44 18.34 8.10
C ALA A 309 -25.14 19.50 8.84
N ARG A 310 -24.75 19.79 10.09
CA ARG A 310 -25.27 20.95 10.84
C ARG A 310 -24.85 22.27 10.20
N LYS A 311 -23.53 22.45 9.94
CA LYS A 311 -23.02 23.68 9.30
C LYS A 311 -23.69 23.92 7.95
N PHE A 312 -23.79 22.86 7.13
CA PHE A 312 -24.43 22.92 5.82
C PHE A 312 -25.93 23.20 5.91
N GLY A 313 -26.62 22.57 6.88
CA GLY A 313 -28.02 22.79 7.17
C GLY A 313 -28.30 24.24 7.60
N ASP A 314 -27.57 24.75 8.58
CA ASP A 314 -27.72 26.13 9.07
C ASP A 314 -27.47 27.13 7.93
N TYR A 315 -26.39 26.95 7.17
CA TYR A 315 -26.08 27.82 6.03
C TYR A 315 -27.15 27.78 4.95
N THR A 316 -27.65 26.59 4.57
CA THR A 316 -28.67 26.46 3.54
C THR A 316 -30.03 27.04 3.98
N ALA A 317 -30.36 26.99 5.28
CA ALA A 317 -31.55 27.62 5.82
C ALA A 317 -31.54 29.16 5.68
N GLU A 318 -30.39 29.80 5.91
CA GLU A 318 -30.21 31.26 5.87
C GLU A 318 -30.03 31.81 4.46
N ASN A 319 -29.59 30.97 3.50
CA ASN A 319 -29.17 31.41 2.17
C ASN A 319 -29.99 30.80 1.01
N ILE A 320 -31.28 30.47 1.24
CA ILE A 320 -32.17 29.98 0.19
C ILE A 320 -32.25 31.03 -0.95
N GLY A 321 -32.14 30.58 -2.19
CA GLY A 321 -32.14 31.41 -3.39
C GLY A 321 -30.78 32.00 -3.78
N LYS A 322 -29.72 31.77 -2.97
CA LYS A 322 -28.35 32.19 -3.29
C LYS A 322 -27.55 31.05 -3.91
N PRO A 323 -26.55 31.34 -4.77
CA PRO A 323 -25.64 30.37 -5.30
C PRO A 323 -24.65 29.93 -4.21
N PHE A 324 -24.18 28.66 -4.31
CA PHE A 324 -23.25 28.05 -3.41
C PHE A 324 -22.18 27.28 -4.19
N ALA A 325 -20.93 27.70 -4.10
CA ALA A 325 -19.85 27.13 -4.90
C ALA A 325 -19.32 25.83 -4.29
N ILE A 326 -19.19 24.82 -5.12
CA ILE A 326 -18.47 23.57 -4.85
C ILE A 326 -17.11 23.70 -5.53
N VAL A 327 -16.06 23.80 -4.76
CA VAL A 327 -14.69 24.08 -5.19
C VAL A 327 -13.82 22.85 -4.98
N LEU A 328 -13.10 22.43 -6.02
CA LEU A 328 -12.14 21.33 -5.98
C LEU A 328 -10.80 21.85 -6.50
N ASP A 329 -9.75 21.74 -5.68
CA ASP A 329 -8.39 22.15 -6.07
C ASP A 329 -8.33 23.56 -6.66
N ASP A 330 -9.00 24.53 -5.99
CA ASP A 330 -9.10 25.95 -6.37
C ASP A 330 -9.83 26.22 -7.70
N GLU A 331 -10.64 25.27 -8.20
CA GLU A 331 -11.55 25.43 -9.33
C GLU A 331 -13.01 25.21 -8.91
N VAL A 332 -13.93 26.02 -9.40
CA VAL A 332 -15.37 25.85 -9.13
C VAL A 332 -15.94 24.80 -10.08
N ILE A 333 -16.24 23.61 -9.55
CA ILE A 333 -16.88 22.52 -10.32
C ILE A 333 -18.31 22.92 -10.69
N SER A 334 -19.05 23.45 -9.71
CA SER A 334 -20.46 23.78 -9.85
C SER A 334 -20.86 24.84 -8.83
N ALA A 335 -21.78 25.69 -9.19
CA ALA A 335 -22.33 26.71 -8.30
C ALA A 335 -23.88 26.68 -8.28
N PRO A 336 -24.49 25.60 -7.78
CA PRO A 336 -25.96 25.49 -7.75
C PRO A 336 -26.60 26.52 -6.83
N THR A 337 -27.82 26.90 -7.17
CA THR A 337 -28.65 27.76 -6.28
C THR A 337 -29.33 26.89 -5.23
N ILE A 338 -29.25 27.29 -3.97
CA ILE A 338 -29.88 26.61 -2.83
C ILE A 338 -31.41 26.72 -2.99
N GLN A 339 -32.09 25.60 -3.23
CA GLN A 339 -33.53 25.55 -3.47
C GLN A 339 -34.32 25.49 -2.14
N SER A 340 -33.77 24.83 -1.13
CA SER A 340 -34.42 24.60 0.16
C SER A 340 -33.42 24.32 1.25
N HIS A 341 -33.85 24.38 2.51
CA HIS A 341 -33.08 23.91 3.67
C HIS A 341 -32.73 22.42 3.55
N ILE A 342 -31.44 22.08 3.75
CA ILE A 342 -30.90 20.72 3.61
C ILE A 342 -30.32 20.22 4.95
N PRO A 343 -31.17 19.84 5.93
CA PRO A 343 -30.71 19.47 7.26
C PRO A 343 -29.99 18.11 7.33
N GLY A 344 -30.17 17.27 6.28
CA GLY A 344 -29.61 15.93 6.23
C GLY A 344 -28.15 15.86 5.77
N GLY A 345 -27.54 16.99 5.36
CA GLY A 345 -26.16 17.04 4.91
C GLY A 345 -25.86 16.17 3.67
N ARG A 346 -26.88 15.89 2.85
CA ARG A 346 -26.75 15.17 1.57
C ARG A 346 -26.96 16.12 0.41
N GLY A 347 -26.17 15.95 -0.62
CA GLY A 347 -26.31 16.73 -1.85
C GLY A 347 -25.78 15.97 -3.06
N ILE A 348 -25.95 16.60 -4.22
CA ILE A 348 -25.46 16.05 -5.48
C ILE A 348 -24.59 17.12 -6.13
N ILE A 349 -23.36 16.75 -6.51
CA ILE A 349 -22.46 17.56 -7.32
C ILE A 349 -22.83 17.27 -8.77
N THR A 350 -23.35 18.27 -9.46
CA THR A 350 -23.67 18.23 -10.89
C THR A 350 -22.63 19.01 -11.68
N GLY A 351 -22.36 18.59 -12.90
CA GLY A 351 -21.42 19.24 -13.82
C GLY A 351 -21.40 18.49 -15.15
N SER A 352 -20.55 18.92 -16.06
CA SER A 352 -20.38 18.27 -17.38
C SER A 352 -19.51 17.01 -17.29
N PHE A 353 -19.88 16.06 -16.42
CA PHE A 353 -19.13 14.83 -16.18
C PHE A 353 -19.48 13.70 -17.15
N SER A 354 -18.49 12.93 -17.57
CA SER A 354 -18.68 11.58 -18.06
C SER A 354 -18.94 10.60 -16.89
N VAL A 355 -19.39 9.39 -17.19
CA VAL A 355 -19.58 8.33 -16.17
C VAL A 355 -18.26 7.99 -15.49
N GLU A 356 -17.16 7.96 -16.24
CA GLU A 356 -15.83 7.68 -15.73
C GLU A 356 -15.34 8.81 -14.81
N GLU A 357 -15.47 10.06 -15.21
CA GLU A 357 -15.08 11.23 -14.38
C GLU A 357 -15.88 11.31 -13.09
N SER A 358 -17.19 11.09 -13.13
CA SER A 358 -18.02 11.07 -11.92
C SER A 358 -17.64 9.93 -10.97
N THR A 359 -17.27 8.77 -11.51
CA THR A 359 -16.80 7.62 -10.71
C THR A 359 -15.45 7.92 -10.07
N ASN A 360 -14.50 8.45 -10.84
CA ASN A 360 -13.17 8.82 -10.33
C ASN A 360 -13.27 9.93 -9.27
N LEU A 361 -14.10 10.94 -9.49
CA LEU A 361 -14.35 12.01 -8.52
C LEU A 361 -14.95 11.44 -7.22
N ALA A 362 -15.91 10.54 -7.29
CA ALA A 362 -16.49 9.90 -6.11
C ALA A 362 -15.44 9.11 -5.31
N VAL A 363 -14.54 8.39 -6.00
CA VAL A 363 -13.40 7.67 -5.37
C VAL A 363 -12.47 8.66 -4.67
N LEU A 364 -12.07 9.73 -5.34
CA LEU A 364 -11.18 10.76 -4.79
C LEU A 364 -11.77 11.41 -3.53
N LEU A 365 -13.04 11.79 -3.58
CA LEU A 365 -13.73 12.43 -2.46
C LEU A 365 -13.91 11.49 -1.27
N ARG A 366 -14.19 10.21 -1.51
CA ARG A 366 -14.34 9.20 -0.46
C ARG A 366 -13.02 8.86 0.20
N ALA A 367 -11.94 8.80 -0.57
CA ALA A 367 -10.60 8.55 -0.04
C ALA A 367 -10.01 9.74 0.72
N GLY A 368 -10.48 10.95 0.44
CA GLY A 368 -10.05 12.19 1.07
C GLY A 368 -8.95 12.95 0.32
N ALA A 369 -8.72 14.18 0.77
CA ALA A 369 -7.73 15.09 0.19
C ALA A 369 -6.30 14.72 0.60
N LEU A 370 -5.36 14.82 -0.34
CA LEU A 370 -3.93 14.73 -0.02
C LEU A 370 -3.49 15.97 0.76
N PRO A 371 -2.64 15.80 1.78
CA PRO A 371 -2.17 16.91 2.61
C PRO A 371 -1.21 17.85 1.90
N ALA A 372 -0.61 17.39 0.80
CA ALA A 372 0.33 18.16 -0.03
C ALA A 372 0.26 17.69 -1.48
N GLU A 373 0.67 18.54 -2.40
CA GLU A 373 0.82 18.19 -3.81
C GLU A 373 1.95 17.19 -4.01
N MET A 374 1.90 16.45 -5.13
CA MET A 374 2.92 15.47 -5.48
C MET A 374 3.43 15.71 -6.90
N THR A 375 4.75 15.64 -7.06
CA THR A 375 5.41 15.60 -8.36
C THR A 375 5.88 14.17 -8.67
N PHE A 376 5.56 13.67 -9.85
CA PHE A 376 5.99 12.34 -10.28
C PHE A 376 7.39 12.39 -10.90
N LEU A 377 8.35 11.73 -10.25
CA LEU A 377 9.76 11.69 -10.65
C LEU A 377 10.04 10.57 -11.64
N GLU A 378 9.40 9.41 -11.45
CA GLU A 378 9.49 8.26 -12.35
C GLU A 378 8.10 7.73 -12.66
N GLU A 379 7.91 7.35 -13.91
CA GLU A 379 6.68 6.80 -14.44
C GLU A 379 7.02 5.65 -15.38
N ARG A 380 6.54 4.44 -15.09
CA ARG A 380 6.73 3.25 -15.92
C ARG A 380 5.44 2.46 -16.02
N THR A 381 5.04 2.13 -17.22
CA THR A 381 3.97 1.17 -17.50
C THR A 381 4.61 -0.14 -17.94
N ILE A 382 4.23 -1.24 -17.28
CA ILE A 382 4.61 -2.61 -17.67
C ILE A 382 3.39 -3.24 -18.31
N GLY A 383 3.47 -3.47 -19.62
CA GLY A 383 2.36 -4.09 -20.35
C GLY A 383 2.11 -5.52 -19.89
N PRO A 384 0.86 -5.99 -19.89
CA PRO A 384 0.50 -7.38 -19.53
C PRO A 384 1.21 -8.42 -20.38
N GLU A 385 1.50 -8.12 -21.65
CA GLU A 385 2.22 -9.01 -22.58
C GLU A 385 3.64 -9.31 -22.10
N LEU A 386 4.38 -8.31 -21.60
CA LEU A 386 5.72 -8.49 -21.05
C LEU A 386 5.70 -9.36 -19.78
N GLY A 387 4.67 -9.21 -18.97
CA GLY A 387 4.45 -10.05 -17.79
C GLY A 387 4.18 -11.50 -18.20
N GLN A 388 3.34 -11.75 -19.20
CA GLN A 388 3.02 -13.08 -19.69
C GLN A 388 4.24 -13.79 -20.29
N ASP A 389 5.04 -13.12 -21.10
CA ASP A 389 6.29 -13.65 -21.64
C ASP A 389 7.27 -14.05 -20.54
N SER A 390 7.35 -13.24 -19.48
CA SER A 390 8.19 -13.52 -18.31
C SER A 390 7.70 -14.74 -17.53
N ILE A 391 6.38 -14.90 -17.37
CA ILE A 391 5.77 -16.07 -16.76
C ILE A 391 6.07 -17.33 -17.58
N ASP A 392 5.90 -17.30 -18.90
CA ASP A 392 6.08 -18.45 -19.75
C ASP A 392 7.55 -18.86 -19.87
N ALA A 393 8.47 -17.89 -19.90
CA ALA A 393 9.90 -18.14 -19.79
C ALA A 393 10.26 -18.76 -18.43
N GLY A 394 9.71 -18.20 -17.33
CA GLY A 394 9.92 -18.70 -15.97
C GLY A 394 9.37 -20.12 -15.77
N LYS A 395 8.16 -20.42 -16.27
CA LYS A 395 7.56 -21.77 -16.25
C LYS A 395 8.42 -22.76 -17.01
N THR A 396 8.90 -22.37 -18.21
CA THR A 396 9.73 -23.23 -19.04
C THR A 396 11.05 -23.53 -18.33
N ALA A 397 11.72 -22.51 -17.77
CA ALA A 397 12.96 -22.69 -17.02
C ALA A 397 12.78 -23.59 -15.78
N ALA A 398 11.68 -23.38 -15.03
CA ALA A 398 11.36 -24.19 -13.87
C ALA A 398 11.08 -25.66 -14.26
N LEU A 399 10.34 -25.89 -15.34
CA LEU A 399 10.04 -27.23 -15.84
C LEU A 399 11.32 -27.96 -16.31
N VAL A 400 12.16 -27.30 -17.09
CA VAL A 400 13.43 -27.86 -17.56
C VAL A 400 14.35 -28.18 -16.38
N GLY A 401 14.47 -27.26 -15.42
CA GLY A 401 15.24 -27.47 -14.18
C GLY A 401 14.72 -28.64 -13.37
N MET A 402 13.40 -28.74 -13.19
CA MET A 402 12.77 -29.84 -12.46
C MET A 402 13.03 -31.19 -13.14
N VAL A 403 12.83 -31.27 -14.47
CA VAL A 403 13.08 -32.52 -15.23
C VAL A 403 14.53 -32.93 -15.14
N ALA A 404 15.49 -31.99 -15.26
CA ALA A 404 16.91 -32.26 -15.13
C ALA A 404 17.27 -32.80 -13.73
N VAL A 405 16.73 -32.19 -12.69
CA VAL A 405 16.94 -32.62 -11.29
C VAL A 405 16.35 -34.01 -11.03
N VAL A 406 15.11 -34.24 -11.47
CA VAL A 406 14.43 -35.55 -11.33
C VAL A 406 15.24 -36.65 -12.01
N PHE A 407 15.71 -36.40 -13.24
CA PHE A 407 16.53 -37.33 -13.98
C PHE A 407 17.88 -37.61 -13.28
N TYR A 408 18.56 -36.56 -12.84
CA TYR A 408 19.83 -36.66 -12.12
C TYR A 408 19.69 -37.52 -10.84
N MET A 409 18.65 -37.25 -10.04
CA MET A 409 18.41 -37.99 -8.80
C MET A 409 18.12 -39.47 -9.05
N ILE A 410 17.34 -39.81 -10.06
CA ILE A 410 17.07 -41.20 -10.43
C ILE A 410 18.33 -41.89 -10.96
N ALA A 411 19.12 -41.22 -11.79
CA ALA A 411 20.34 -41.77 -12.36
C ALA A 411 21.43 -42.03 -11.32
N CYS A 412 21.62 -41.15 -10.32
CA CYS A 412 22.68 -41.24 -9.33
C CYS A 412 22.29 -42.08 -8.10
N TYR A 413 21.00 -42.02 -7.68
CA TYR A 413 20.54 -42.62 -6.41
C TYR A 413 19.41 -43.65 -6.60
N GLY A 414 19.02 -43.97 -7.84
CA GLY A 414 18.05 -45.00 -8.13
C GLY A 414 16.73 -44.86 -7.35
N TRP A 415 16.41 -45.88 -6.52
CA TRP A 415 15.15 -45.89 -5.77
C TRP A 415 15.09 -44.80 -4.67
N PHE A 416 16.21 -44.49 -4.03
CA PHE A 416 16.31 -43.38 -3.07
C PHE A 416 16.13 -42.01 -3.77
N GLY A 417 16.63 -41.86 -4.99
CA GLY A 417 16.40 -40.70 -5.82
C GLY A 417 14.93 -40.48 -6.14
N MET A 418 14.16 -41.57 -6.38
CA MET A 418 12.72 -41.46 -6.58
C MET A 418 11.98 -40.98 -5.32
N MET A 419 12.40 -41.44 -4.13
CA MET A 419 11.87 -40.97 -2.85
C MET A 419 12.17 -39.49 -2.62
N ALA A 420 13.39 -39.03 -2.96
CA ALA A 420 13.74 -37.60 -2.90
C ALA A 420 12.91 -36.76 -3.86
N ASN A 421 12.59 -37.26 -5.05
CA ASN A 421 11.75 -36.56 -6.01
C ASN A 421 10.29 -36.40 -5.52
N ILE A 422 9.75 -37.40 -4.78
CA ILE A 422 8.46 -37.25 -4.09
C ILE A 422 8.54 -36.16 -3.04
N ALA A 423 9.59 -36.14 -2.22
CA ALA A 423 9.80 -35.10 -1.20
C ALA A 423 9.99 -33.71 -1.84
N LEU A 424 10.68 -33.61 -2.99
CA LEU A 424 10.83 -32.37 -3.75
C LEU A 424 9.47 -31.87 -4.28
N THR A 425 8.62 -32.76 -4.79
CA THR A 425 7.27 -32.37 -5.22
C THR A 425 6.45 -31.84 -4.06
N VAL A 426 6.49 -32.50 -2.90
CA VAL A 426 5.84 -32.01 -1.68
C VAL A 426 6.40 -30.67 -1.24
N ASN A 427 7.73 -30.47 -1.37
CA ASN A 427 8.36 -29.18 -1.06
C ASN A 427 7.80 -28.03 -1.91
N ILE A 428 7.70 -28.23 -3.22
CA ILE A 428 7.15 -27.20 -4.13
C ILE A 428 5.68 -26.91 -3.77
N LEU A 429 4.88 -27.92 -3.49
CA LEU A 429 3.49 -27.74 -3.09
C LEU A 429 3.35 -27.02 -1.75
N LEU A 430 4.20 -27.31 -0.76
CA LEU A 430 4.24 -26.60 0.52
C LEU A 430 4.68 -25.15 0.35
N LEU A 431 5.68 -24.90 -0.52
CA LEU A 431 6.13 -23.55 -0.82
C LEU A 431 5.00 -22.72 -1.43
N ILE A 432 4.32 -23.24 -2.45
CA ILE A 432 3.16 -22.59 -3.08
C ILE A 432 2.05 -22.36 -2.06
N ALA A 433 1.73 -23.36 -1.25
CA ALA A 433 0.70 -23.26 -0.20
C ALA A 433 0.99 -22.16 0.81
N LEU A 434 2.23 -22.06 1.29
CA LEU A 434 2.64 -21.03 2.24
C LEU A 434 2.63 -19.63 1.60
N LEU A 435 3.15 -19.48 0.38
CA LEU A 435 3.12 -18.21 -0.35
C LEU A 435 1.68 -17.72 -0.55
N SER A 436 0.76 -18.62 -0.92
CA SER A 436 -0.65 -18.28 -1.11
C SER A 436 -1.35 -17.94 0.21
N THR A 437 -1.06 -18.68 1.28
CA THR A 437 -1.72 -18.47 2.59
C THR A 437 -1.26 -17.18 3.27
N ILE A 438 0.03 -16.81 3.09
CA ILE A 438 0.59 -15.56 3.64
C ILE A 438 0.22 -14.36 2.76
N GLY A 439 -0.30 -14.58 1.54
CA GLY A 439 -0.55 -13.52 0.56
C GLY A 439 0.74 -12.93 0.00
N ALA A 440 1.80 -13.72 -0.12
CA ALA A 440 3.08 -13.22 -0.61
C ALA A 440 3.05 -12.94 -2.12
N THR A 441 3.65 -11.81 -2.53
CA THR A 441 3.69 -11.42 -3.94
C THR A 441 4.82 -12.14 -4.67
N LEU A 442 4.47 -12.93 -5.67
CA LEU A 442 5.42 -13.60 -6.55
C LEU A 442 5.93 -12.62 -7.61
N THR A 443 7.24 -12.41 -7.65
CA THR A 443 7.93 -11.58 -8.63
C THR A 443 8.78 -12.43 -9.58
N LEU A 444 9.28 -11.87 -10.68
CA LEU A 444 10.19 -12.59 -11.59
C LEU A 444 11.44 -13.13 -10.86
N PRO A 445 12.16 -12.34 -10.02
CA PRO A 445 13.20 -12.89 -9.16
C PRO A 445 12.68 -13.94 -8.16
N GLY A 446 11.41 -13.83 -7.70
CA GLY A 446 10.76 -14.83 -6.86
C GLY A 446 10.65 -16.19 -7.55
N ILE A 447 10.33 -16.24 -8.85
CA ILE A 447 10.36 -17.48 -9.66
C ILE A 447 11.78 -18.06 -9.69
N ALA A 448 12.80 -17.22 -9.89
CA ALA A 448 14.19 -17.67 -9.82
C ALA A 448 14.53 -18.23 -8.41
N GLY A 449 13.99 -17.65 -7.35
CA GLY A 449 14.06 -18.14 -5.97
C GLY A 449 13.46 -19.54 -5.82
N ILE A 450 12.30 -19.83 -6.45
CA ILE A 450 11.70 -21.17 -6.46
C ILE A 450 12.67 -22.18 -7.10
N VAL A 451 13.23 -21.85 -8.26
CA VAL A 451 14.18 -22.73 -8.97
C VAL A 451 15.44 -22.97 -8.12
N LEU A 452 15.96 -21.92 -7.48
CA LEU A 452 17.11 -22.03 -6.58
C LEU A 452 16.81 -22.94 -5.37
N THR A 453 15.65 -22.78 -4.74
CA THR A 453 15.25 -23.59 -3.59
C THR A 453 15.03 -25.06 -3.97
N MET A 454 14.59 -25.36 -5.19
CA MET A 454 14.56 -26.74 -5.71
C MET A 454 15.95 -27.37 -5.71
N GLY A 455 16.97 -26.65 -6.16
CA GLY A 455 18.36 -27.10 -6.13
C GLY A 455 18.86 -27.36 -4.71
N MET A 456 18.61 -26.44 -3.77
CA MET A 456 18.99 -26.59 -2.37
C MET A 456 18.27 -27.75 -1.65
N ALA A 457 17.00 -28.00 -2.00
CA ALA A 457 16.24 -29.12 -1.46
C ALA A 457 16.84 -30.47 -1.88
N VAL A 458 17.32 -30.55 -3.12
CA VAL A 458 18.01 -31.74 -3.63
C VAL A 458 19.38 -31.92 -2.98
N ASP A 459 20.15 -30.84 -2.79
CA ASP A 459 21.47 -30.87 -2.14
C ASP A 459 21.38 -31.45 -0.72
N ALA A 460 20.38 -31.06 0.05
CA ALA A 460 20.14 -31.64 1.39
C ALA A 460 19.91 -33.16 1.33
N ASN A 461 19.13 -33.64 0.33
CA ASN A 461 18.90 -35.09 0.15
C ASN A 461 20.16 -35.82 -0.30
N VAL A 462 20.96 -35.21 -1.18
CA VAL A 462 22.27 -35.73 -1.64
C VAL A 462 23.22 -35.91 -0.45
N LEU A 463 23.34 -34.90 0.41
CA LEU A 463 24.18 -34.98 1.63
C LEU A 463 23.74 -36.14 2.55
N ILE A 464 22.43 -36.32 2.77
CA ILE A 464 21.89 -37.40 3.56
C ILE A 464 22.26 -38.76 2.91
N TYR A 465 22.07 -38.90 1.60
CA TYR A 465 22.31 -40.16 0.89
C TYR A 465 23.79 -40.52 0.85
N GLU A 466 24.69 -39.56 0.66
CA GLU A 466 26.12 -39.82 0.72
C GLU A 466 26.56 -40.23 2.12
N ARG A 467 26.01 -39.64 3.18
CA ARG A 467 26.26 -40.08 4.57
C ARG A 467 25.73 -41.51 4.84
N ILE A 468 24.55 -41.85 4.31
CA ILE A 468 24.04 -43.22 4.40
C ILE A 468 24.98 -44.19 3.65
N ARG A 469 25.47 -43.80 2.47
CA ARG A 469 26.41 -44.60 1.66
C ARG A 469 27.74 -44.80 2.37
N GLU A 470 28.27 -43.79 3.07
CA GLU A 470 29.46 -43.92 3.93
C GLU A 470 29.24 -44.93 5.06
N GLU A 471 28.13 -44.82 5.80
CA GLU A 471 27.81 -45.73 6.91
C GLU A 471 27.59 -47.20 6.45
N LEU A 472 27.08 -47.39 5.25
CA LEU A 472 26.95 -48.72 4.63
C LEU A 472 28.30 -49.31 4.27
N ARG A 473 29.25 -48.49 3.74
CA ARG A 473 30.62 -48.90 3.43
C ARG A 473 31.39 -49.29 4.69
N ASP A 474 31.07 -48.65 5.82
CA ASP A 474 31.62 -48.99 7.13
C ASP A 474 31.02 -50.29 7.73
N GLY A 475 30.18 -51.01 6.96
CA GLY A 475 29.59 -52.29 7.36
C GLY A 475 28.40 -52.19 8.32
N ARG A 476 27.77 -51.02 8.45
CA ARG A 476 26.60 -50.86 9.30
C ARG A 476 25.36 -51.52 8.68
N PRO A 477 24.45 -52.07 9.48
CA PRO A 477 23.20 -52.62 8.95
C PRO A 477 22.30 -51.49 8.43
N PRO A 478 21.46 -51.74 7.38
CA PRO A 478 20.69 -50.73 6.65
C PRO A 478 19.92 -49.75 7.55
N GLY A 479 19.20 -50.26 8.56
CA GLY A 479 18.43 -49.40 9.45
C GLY A 479 19.28 -48.44 10.29
N ARG A 480 20.45 -48.90 10.73
CA ARG A 480 21.37 -48.05 11.51
C ARG A 480 22.11 -47.05 10.63
N ALA A 481 22.47 -47.47 9.42
CA ALA A 481 23.12 -46.60 8.45
C ALA A 481 22.20 -45.41 8.07
N VAL A 482 20.89 -45.65 7.88
CA VAL A 482 19.91 -44.57 7.63
C VAL A 482 19.82 -43.63 8.84
N ASP A 483 19.67 -44.16 10.09
CA ASP A 483 19.56 -43.32 11.28
C ASP A 483 20.80 -42.41 11.46
N LEU A 484 21.99 -42.97 11.30
CA LEU A 484 23.27 -42.24 11.44
C LEU A 484 23.50 -41.25 10.30
N GLY A 485 23.09 -41.62 9.06
CA GLY A 485 23.18 -40.74 7.90
C GLY A 485 22.38 -39.47 8.09
N PHE A 486 21.12 -39.57 8.54
CA PHE A 486 20.30 -38.40 8.87
C PHE A 486 20.87 -37.58 10.02
N GLU A 487 21.33 -38.22 11.10
CA GLU A 487 21.89 -37.55 12.27
C GLU A 487 23.14 -36.73 11.92
N ARG A 488 24.08 -37.33 11.17
CA ARG A 488 25.34 -36.66 10.78
C ARG A 488 25.17 -35.60 9.71
N ALA A 489 24.24 -35.79 8.75
CA ALA A 489 23.97 -34.81 7.72
C ALA A 489 23.24 -33.57 8.29
N LEU A 490 22.44 -33.74 9.36
CA LEU A 490 21.60 -32.66 9.90
C LEU A 490 22.39 -31.41 10.30
N SER A 491 23.57 -31.58 10.93
CA SER A 491 24.42 -30.45 11.33
C SER A 491 24.85 -29.62 10.12
N ALA A 492 25.40 -30.27 9.09
CA ALA A 492 25.86 -29.58 7.89
C ALA A 492 24.70 -28.89 7.13
N ILE A 493 23.55 -29.58 7.02
CA ILE A 493 22.34 -29.03 6.39
C ILE A 493 21.82 -27.79 7.15
N THR A 494 21.80 -27.86 8.49
CA THR A 494 21.33 -26.76 9.33
C THR A 494 22.25 -25.55 9.22
N ASP A 495 23.58 -25.77 9.32
CA ASP A 495 24.56 -24.68 9.24
C ASP A 495 24.51 -23.93 7.90
N SER A 496 24.42 -24.67 6.79
CA SER A 496 24.24 -24.08 5.46
C SER A 496 22.94 -23.28 5.34
N ASN A 497 21.82 -23.84 5.79
CA ASN A 497 20.51 -23.20 5.69
C ASN A 497 20.37 -21.98 6.62
N VAL A 498 21.00 -21.97 7.81
CA VAL A 498 21.01 -20.81 8.71
C VAL A 498 21.65 -19.60 8.01
N THR A 499 22.78 -19.79 7.33
CA THR A 499 23.44 -18.72 6.57
C THR A 499 22.52 -18.14 5.48
N ALA A 500 21.84 -19.03 4.76
CA ALA A 500 20.92 -18.61 3.70
C ALA A 500 19.66 -17.92 4.25
N ILE A 501 19.14 -18.36 5.40
CA ILE A 501 18.02 -17.69 6.09
C ILE A 501 18.43 -16.28 6.54
N ILE A 502 19.62 -16.11 7.15
CA ILE A 502 20.12 -14.78 7.56
C ILE A 502 20.18 -13.85 6.34
N THR A 503 20.72 -14.31 5.23
CA THR A 503 20.77 -13.54 3.99
C THR A 503 19.37 -13.16 3.51
N SER A 504 18.41 -14.09 3.52
CA SER A 504 17.01 -13.85 3.15
C SER A 504 16.36 -12.80 4.06
N VAL A 505 16.58 -12.86 5.38
CA VAL A 505 16.05 -11.88 6.34
C VAL A 505 16.64 -10.49 6.08
N ILE A 506 17.94 -10.38 5.84
CA ILE A 506 18.58 -9.09 5.49
C ILE A 506 18.00 -8.53 4.20
N MET A 507 17.88 -9.36 3.15
CA MET A 507 17.28 -8.95 1.88
C MET A 507 15.81 -8.54 2.03
N PHE A 508 15.05 -9.17 2.91
CA PHE A 508 13.67 -8.80 3.22
C PHE A 508 13.58 -7.45 3.94
N ALA A 509 14.49 -7.20 4.89
CA ALA A 509 14.49 -5.98 5.69
C ALA A 509 14.94 -4.73 4.90
N ILE A 510 15.94 -4.90 4.02
CA ILE A 510 16.55 -3.78 3.27
C ILE A 510 15.96 -3.69 1.85
N GLY A 511 15.51 -4.81 1.29
CA GLY A 511 15.03 -4.90 -0.09
C GLY A 511 13.67 -4.24 -0.30
N SER A 512 13.44 -3.79 -1.53
CA SER A 512 12.16 -3.26 -1.99
C SER A 512 11.68 -4.00 -3.24
N GLY A 513 10.37 -3.99 -3.49
CA GLY A 513 9.77 -4.55 -4.69
C GLY A 513 10.23 -5.98 -5.02
N PRO A 514 10.82 -6.22 -6.21
CA PRO A 514 11.23 -7.54 -6.68
C PRO A 514 12.23 -8.26 -5.77
N VAL A 515 13.16 -7.53 -5.13
CA VAL A 515 14.16 -8.09 -4.21
C VAL A 515 13.51 -8.65 -2.95
N ARG A 516 12.49 -7.97 -2.44
CA ARG A 516 11.71 -8.43 -1.28
C ARG A 516 10.93 -9.70 -1.62
N GLY A 517 10.32 -9.76 -2.80
CA GLY A 517 9.64 -10.96 -3.30
C GLY A 517 10.57 -12.17 -3.40
N PHE A 518 11.79 -11.98 -3.94
CA PHE A 518 12.83 -13.02 -3.95
C PHE A 518 13.20 -13.47 -2.54
N ALA A 519 13.42 -12.55 -1.61
CA ALA A 519 13.79 -12.86 -0.23
C ALA A 519 12.72 -13.69 0.49
N VAL A 520 11.44 -13.36 0.32
CA VAL A 520 10.32 -14.12 0.89
C VAL A 520 10.28 -15.54 0.32
N THR A 521 10.36 -15.67 -1.01
CA THR A 521 10.34 -16.97 -1.69
C THR A 521 11.51 -17.85 -1.25
N LEU A 522 12.73 -17.27 -1.19
CA LEU A 522 13.94 -17.96 -0.74
C LEU A 522 13.81 -18.41 0.72
N GLY A 523 13.39 -17.52 1.63
CA GLY A 523 13.27 -17.83 3.06
C GLY A 523 12.26 -18.94 3.35
N ILE A 524 11.07 -18.85 2.75
CA ILE A 524 10.03 -19.88 2.88
C ILE A 524 10.50 -21.18 2.23
N GLY A 525 11.15 -21.12 1.06
CA GLY A 525 11.67 -22.27 0.35
C GLY A 525 12.74 -23.04 1.14
N ILE A 526 13.62 -22.33 1.87
CA ILE A 526 14.61 -22.96 2.75
C ILE A 526 13.91 -23.67 3.91
N LEU A 527 12.92 -23.06 4.54
CA LEU A 527 12.17 -23.66 5.64
C LEU A 527 11.41 -24.92 5.19
N THR A 528 10.75 -24.87 4.04
CA THR A 528 10.04 -26.02 3.47
C THR A 528 11.00 -27.11 3.01
N SER A 529 12.15 -26.76 2.42
CA SER A 529 13.17 -27.74 2.00
C SER A 529 13.79 -28.47 3.19
N LEU A 530 14.07 -27.77 4.29
CA LEU A 530 14.58 -28.38 5.53
C LEU A 530 13.54 -29.36 6.11
N PHE A 531 12.27 -28.96 6.13
CA PHE A 531 11.19 -29.84 6.59
C PHE A 531 11.08 -31.08 5.71
N THR A 532 11.06 -30.92 4.39
CA THR A 532 10.82 -32.04 3.48
C THR A 532 12.02 -32.98 3.40
N SER A 533 13.25 -32.47 3.36
CA SER A 533 14.45 -33.31 3.31
C SER A 533 14.68 -34.10 4.62
N VAL A 534 14.44 -33.49 5.78
CA VAL A 534 14.69 -34.13 7.07
C VAL A 534 13.54 -35.03 7.52
N TYR A 535 12.29 -34.53 7.41
CA TYR A 535 11.14 -35.26 7.97
C TYR A 535 10.37 -36.06 6.92
N VAL A 536 10.07 -35.50 5.75
CA VAL A 536 9.26 -36.18 4.72
C VAL A 536 10.08 -37.30 4.07
N THR A 537 11.32 -37.01 3.66
CA THR A 537 12.22 -38.00 3.05
C THR A 537 12.48 -39.16 4.04
N ARG A 538 12.76 -38.83 5.31
CA ARG A 538 12.93 -39.86 6.34
C ARG A 538 11.69 -40.71 6.52
N PHE A 539 10.51 -40.11 6.58
CA PHE A 539 9.23 -40.80 6.71
C PHE A 539 8.99 -41.76 5.54
N ILE A 540 9.27 -41.36 4.31
CA ILE A 540 9.11 -42.20 3.12
C ILE A 540 10.08 -43.38 3.18
N ILE A 541 11.34 -43.14 3.53
CA ILE A 541 12.35 -44.21 3.66
C ILE A 541 11.98 -45.21 4.79
N GLU A 542 11.56 -44.72 5.97
CA GLU A 542 11.12 -45.55 7.08
C GLU A 542 9.93 -46.43 6.68
N MET A 543 8.95 -45.85 5.99
CA MET A 543 7.76 -46.58 5.50
C MET A 543 8.14 -47.66 4.48
N TRP A 544 9.03 -47.35 3.54
CA TRP A 544 9.51 -48.31 2.55
C TRP A 544 10.28 -49.44 3.21
N MET A 545 11.17 -49.14 4.17
CA MET A 545 11.94 -50.14 4.91
C MET A 545 11.05 -51.04 5.78
N ALA A 546 9.99 -50.48 6.37
CA ALA A 546 9.02 -51.25 7.15
C ALA A 546 8.20 -52.23 6.31
N ILE A 547 7.93 -51.92 5.04
CA ILE A 547 7.17 -52.76 4.12
C ILE A 547 8.07 -53.83 3.47
N ARG A 548 9.26 -53.43 3.00
CA ARG A 548 10.14 -54.31 2.19
C ARG A 548 11.14 -55.13 2.98
N HIS A 549 11.48 -54.74 4.23
CA HIS A 549 12.52 -55.34 5.09
C HIS A 549 13.81 -55.70 4.32
N PRO A 550 14.44 -54.79 3.57
CA PRO A 550 15.56 -55.09 2.72
C PRO A 550 16.78 -55.52 3.56
N LYS A 551 17.41 -56.64 3.16
CA LYS A 551 18.68 -57.10 3.80
C LYS A 551 19.87 -56.24 3.39
N THR A 552 19.83 -55.68 2.18
CA THR A 552 20.83 -54.77 1.63
C THR A 552 20.11 -53.62 0.96
N ILE A 553 20.66 -52.41 1.06
CA ILE A 553 20.20 -51.23 0.35
C ILE A 553 21.33 -50.71 -0.52
N GLN A 554 20.98 -50.28 -1.73
CA GLN A 554 21.85 -49.56 -2.63
C GLN A 554 21.35 -48.11 -2.67
N VAL A 555 22.22 -47.18 -2.26
CA VAL A 555 21.96 -45.74 -2.24
C VAL A 555 22.85 -45.08 -3.27
#